data_17a5499eaf7cba052161a6be78024dd2
#
_entry.id   17a5499eaf7cba052161a6be78024dd2
#
_cell.length_a   1.000
_cell.length_b   1.000
_cell.length_c   1.000
_cell.angle_alpha   90.00
_cell.angle_beta   90.00
_cell.angle_gamma   90.00
#
_symmetry.space_group_name_H-M   'P 1'
#
loop_
_entity.id
_entity.type
_entity.pdbx_description
1 polymer ?
#
loop_
_entity_poly.entity_id
_entity_poly.type
_entity_poly.pdbx_seq_one_letter_code
_entity_poly.pdbx_strand_id
1 'polypeptide(L)'
;METIIYIIIFLIGAMFGSFFTLAVYRIPRREDITHTRSYCPKCNHKLGFFDMFPILSYIILGGKCRYCKEKIRPRYLILEILSGLIFVSIFYLMKIDIYNIKIEQVAEYCFMALYLSFLFIIAGIDKEQRKIEKPVLTYGIIISIIYIAYLCIVEKANIYRYVIYLVFYVLILILDTISLKKYAKSKYINGILLMIIVIAIFTGEYVTINTIAFTSLTVAIYILLNKLKQRRNKSLKTDKQIWKDLKIGFYLSITNVLTIL
;
A
#
# COMPACT_ATOMS: atom_id res chain seq x y z
N MET A 1 7.11 -3.94 30.38
CA MET A 1 6.39 -2.79 29.79
C MET A 1 6.57 -2.73 28.28
N GLU A 2 7.79 -2.88 27.77
CA GLU A 2 8.11 -2.88 26.32
C GLU A 2 7.28 -3.88 25.53
N THR A 3 7.21 -5.15 25.97
CA THR A 3 6.44 -6.20 25.27
C THR A 3 4.98 -5.82 25.06
N ILE A 4 4.36 -5.15 26.04
CA ILE A 4 2.96 -4.72 25.93
C ILE A 4 2.80 -3.68 24.83
N ILE A 5 3.74 -2.74 24.70
CA ILE A 5 3.71 -1.71 23.65
C ILE A 5 3.84 -2.34 22.27
N TYR A 6 4.75 -3.29 22.08
CA TYR A 6 4.87 -4.02 20.81
C TYR A 6 3.59 -4.80 20.45
N ILE A 7 2.92 -5.40 21.44
CA ILE A 7 1.63 -6.07 21.23
C ILE A 7 0.56 -5.07 20.81
N ILE A 8 0.49 -3.90 21.46
CA ILE A 8 -0.47 -2.84 21.09
C ILE A 8 -0.21 -2.35 19.66
N ILE A 9 1.04 -2.08 19.29
CA ILE A 9 1.41 -1.65 17.95
C ILE A 9 1.07 -2.72 16.92
N PHE A 10 1.31 -3.99 17.24
CA PHE A 10 0.92 -5.10 16.37
C PHE A 10 -0.60 -5.13 16.13
N LEU A 11 -1.39 -4.99 17.18
CA LEU A 11 -2.86 -4.98 17.09
C LEU A 11 -3.36 -3.78 16.27
N ILE A 12 -2.78 -2.59 16.49
CA ILE A 12 -3.08 -1.40 15.68
C ILE A 12 -2.76 -1.67 14.21
N GLY A 13 -1.58 -2.19 13.90
CA GLY A 13 -1.18 -2.55 12.54
C GLY A 13 -2.10 -3.60 11.91
N ALA A 14 -2.55 -4.59 12.67
CA ALA A 14 -3.51 -5.59 12.22
C ALA A 14 -4.90 -4.98 11.91
N MET A 15 -5.36 -4.01 12.73
CA MET A 15 -6.59 -3.26 12.45
C MET A 15 -6.48 -2.45 11.16
N PHE A 16 -5.36 -1.79 10.92
CA PHE A 16 -5.10 -1.14 9.65
C PHE A 16 -5.09 -2.14 8.49
N GLY A 17 -4.47 -3.30 8.65
CA GLY A 17 -4.47 -4.39 7.65
C GLY A 17 -5.88 -4.83 7.26
N SER A 18 -6.78 -4.98 8.23
CA SER A 18 -8.19 -5.28 7.99
C SER A 18 -8.88 -4.15 7.20
N PHE A 19 -8.65 -2.89 7.58
CA PHE A 19 -9.15 -1.74 6.83
C PHE A 19 -8.59 -1.66 5.41
N PHE A 20 -7.30 -1.95 5.19
CA PHE A 20 -6.71 -1.94 3.84
C PHE A 20 -7.38 -2.94 2.91
N THR A 21 -7.74 -4.13 3.41
CA THR A 21 -8.43 -5.13 2.59
C THR A 21 -9.82 -4.66 2.16
N LEU A 22 -10.52 -3.95 3.04
CA LEU A 22 -11.82 -3.32 2.73
C LEU A 22 -11.64 -2.19 1.69
N ALA A 23 -10.65 -1.31 1.87
CA ALA A 23 -10.36 -0.22 0.95
C ALA A 23 -9.99 -0.73 -0.45
N VAL A 24 -9.14 -1.76 -0.54
CA VAL A 24 -8.77 -2.43 -1.81
C VAL A 24 -10.00 -2.96 -2.55
N TYR A 25 -10.98 -3.48 -1.82
CA TYR A 25 -12.20 -4.01 -2.42
C TYR A 25 -13.16 -2.90 -2.88
N ARG A 26 -13.38 -1.87 -2.04
CA ARG A 26 -14.41 -0.85 -2.24
C ARG A 26 -13.99 0.31 -3.14
N ILE A 27 -12.76 0.83 -3.02
CA ILE A 27 -12.31 2.00 -3.78
C ILE A 27 -12.50 1.81 -5.30
N PRO A 28 -12.08 0.69 -5.92
CA PRO A 28 -12.28 0.51 -7.36
C PRO A 28 -13.75 0.35 -7.77
N ARG A 29 -14.62 0.00 -6.82
CA ARG A 29 -16.07 -0.14 -7.04
C ARG A 29 -16.84 1.14 -6.76
N ARG A 30 -16.15 2.18 -6.28
CA ARG A 30 -16.74 3.45 -5.84
C ARG A 30 -17.77 3.26 -4.72
N GLU A 31 -17.57 2.24 -3.89
CA GLU A 31 -18.38 1.98 -2.71
C GLU A 31 -17.87 2.83 -1.53
N ASP A 32 -18.79 3.20 -0.62
CA ASP A 32 -18.43 3.93 0.59
C ASP A 32 -17.56 3.08 1.53
N ILE A 33 -16.42 3.61 1.93
CA ILE A 33 -15.44 2.95 2.81
C ILE A 33 -15.61 3.32 4.29
N THR A 34 -16.39 4.35 4.60
CA THR A 34 -16.47 4.92 5.95
C THR A 34 -17.81 4.69 6.64
N HIS A 35 -18.94 4.88 5.97
CA HIS A 35 -20.27 4.85 6.58
C HIS A 35 -20.98 3.51 6.47
N THR A 36 -20.60 2.65 5.50
CA THR A 36 -21.25 1.36 5.36
C THR A 36 -20.53 0.27 6.14
N ARG A 37 -21.28 -0.44 7.00
CA ARG A 37 -20.78 -1.60 7.76
C ARG A 37 -20.25 -2.69 6.82
N SER A 38 -19.28 -3.44 7.32
CA SER A 38 -18.78 -4.64 6.64
C SER A 38 -19.90 -5.70 6.58
N TYR A 39 -19.96 -6.42 5.48
CA TYR A 39 -20.95 -7.47 5.22
C TYR A 39 -20.31 -8.69 4.57
N CYS A 40 -20.93 -9.84 4.72
CA CYS A 40 -20.50 -11.05 4.02
C CYS A 40 -20.94 -10.96 2.55
N PRO A 41 -20.02 -11.08 1.56
CA PRO A 41 -20.38 -10.97 0.14
C PRO A 41 -21.27 -12.10 -0.38
N LYS A 42 -21.43 -13.20 0.40
CA LYS A 42 -22.27 -14.34 0.02
C LYS A 42 -23.70 -14.22 0.55
N CYS A 43 -23.88 -13.90 1.83
CA CYS A 43 -25.20 -13.86 2.44
C CYS A 43 -25.68 -12.42 2.70
N ASN A 44 -24.89 -11.40 2.39
CA ASN A 44 -25.16 -9.99 2.61
C ASN A 44 -25.48 -9.61 4.08
N HIS A 45 -25.23 -10.53 5.03
CA HIS A 45 -25.43 -10.24 6.45
C HIS A 45 -24.38 -9.23 6.94
N LYS A 46 -24.84 -8.21 7.68
CA LYS A 46 -23.96 -7.18 8.27
C LYS A 46 -23.14 -7.81 9.40
N LEU A 47 -21.82 -7.64 9.36
CA LEU A 47 -20.91 -8.20 10.36
C LEU A 47 -21.01 -7.42 11.67
N GLY A 48 -21.02 -8.14 12.80
CA GLY A 48 -20.94 -7.58 14.12
C GLY A 48 -19.53 -7.17 14.50
N PHE A 49 -19.36 -6.46 15.62
CA PHE A 49 -18.06 -6.02 16.11
C PHE A 49 -17.08 -7.20 16.30
N PHE A 50 -17.54 -8.27 16.93
CA PHE A 50 -16.72 -9.48 17.16
C PHE A 50 -16.40 -10.28 15.90
N ASP A 51 -17.12 -10.06 14.81
CA ASP A 51 -16.84 -10.72 13.52
C ASP A 51 -15.76 -9.97 12.74
N MET A 52 -15.43 -8.74 13.12
CA MET A 52 -14.47 -7.86 12.46
C MET A 52 -13.16 -7.73 13.23
N PHE A 53 -13.03 -8.36 14.41
CA PHE A 53 -11.80 -8.25 15.19
C PHE A 53 -10.64 -8.96 14.45
N PRO A 54 -9.57 -8.22 14.06
CA PRO A 54 -8.53 -8.77 13.20
C PRO A 54 -7.90 -10.01 13.82
N ILE A 55 -7.54 -10.96 12.98
CA ILE A 55 -6.89 -12.25 13.35
C ILE A 55 -7.79 -13.13 14.22
N LEU A 56 -8.27 -12.59 15.36
CA LEU A 56 -9.03 -13.37 16.35
C LEU A 56 -10.37 -13.88 15.78
N SER A 57 -11.11 -13.02 15.07
CA SER A 57 -12.39 -13.45 14.48
C SER A 57 -12.19 -14.57 13.47
N TYR A 58 -11.13 -14.49 12.66
CA TYR A 58 -10.80 -15.54 11.69
C TYR A 58 -10.49 -16.87 12.36
N ILE A 59 -9.69 -16.86 13.43
CA ILE A 59 -9.30 -18.07 14.17
C ILE A 59 -10.50 -18.66 14.88
N ILE A 60 -11.27 -17.87 15.64
CA ILE A 60 -12.44 -18.32 16.41
C ILE A 60 -13.53 -18.90 15.51
N LEU A 61 -13.73 -18.28 14.33
CA LEU A 61 -14.74 -18.74 13.36
C LEU A 61 -14.24 -19.86 12.44
N GLY A 62 -12.99 -20.31 12.61
CA GLY A 62 -12.37 -21.33 11.76
C GLY A 62 -12.31 -20.92 10.27
N GLY A 63 -12.08 -19.63 9.99
CA GLY A 63 -12.02 -19.12 8.63
C GLY A 63 -13.34 -19.16 7.86
N LYS A 64 -14.49 -19.14 8.55
CA LYS A 64 -15.83 -19.21 7.96
C LYS A 64 -16.72 -18.07 8.44
N CYS A 65 -17.67 -17.66 7.61
CA CYS A 65 -18.70 -16.71 8.02
C CYS A 65 -19.54 -17.31 9.17
N ARG A 66 -19.81 -16.52 10.21
CA ARG A 66 -20.65 -16.95 11.35
C ARG A 66 -22.05 -17.40 10.92
N TYR A 67 -22.63 -16.75 9.93
CA TYR A 67 -24.03 -16.90 9.51
C TYR A 67 -24.23 -17.95 8.42
N CYS A 68 -23.53 -17.83 7.28
CA CYS A 68 -23.73 -18.77 6.16
C CYS A 68 -22.65 -19.85 6.05
N LYS A 69 -21.66 -19.88 6.97
CA LYS A 69 -20.55 -20.84 6.99
C LYS A 69 -19.66 -20.86 5.74
N GLU A 70 -19.83 -19.92 4.81
CA GLU A 70 -18.97 -19.76 3.63
C GLU A 70 -17.52 -19.50 4.05
N LYS A 71 -16.56 -20.07 3.34
CA LYS A 71 -15.13 -19.94 3.63
C LYS A 71 -14.62 -18.51 3.36
N ILE A 72 -13.95 -17.93 4.34
CA ILE A 72 -13.24 -16.64 4.20
C ILE A 72 -11.86 -16.92 3.62
N ARG A 73 -11.45 -16.14 2.61
CA ARG A 73 -10.14 -16.35 1.96
C ARG A 73 -9.00 -16.09 2.95
N PRO A 74 -8.01 -17.00 3.08
CA PRO A 74 -6.89 -16.85 4.03
C PRO A 74 -6.06 -15.57 3.84
N ARG A 75 -6.13 -14.98 2.65
CA ARG A 75 -5.42 -13.72 2.35
C ARG A 75 -5.73 -12.58 3.33
N TYR A 76 -6.95 -12.53 3.90
CA TYR A 76 -7.33 -11.51 4.87
C TYR A 76 -6.49 -11.65 6.14
N LEU A 77 -6.45 -12.85 6.69
CA LEU A 77 -5.62 -13.16 7.86
C LEU A 77 -4.14 -12.86 7.61
N ILE A 78 -3.61 -13.27 6.45
CA ILE A 78 -2.21 -13.04 6.09
C ILE A 78 -1.90 -11.55 6.02
N LEU A 79 -2.76 -10.73 5.42
CA LEU A 79 -2.56 -9.28 5.31
C LEU A 79 -2.64 -8.59 6.67
N GLU A 80 -3.54 -9.02 7.55
CA GLU A 80 -3.64 -8.49 8.91
C GLU A 80 -2.37 -8.79 9.72
N ILE A 81 -1.86 -10.03 9.67
CA ILE A 81 -0.60 -10.41 10.33
C ILE A 81 0.59 -9.63 9.75
N LEU A 82 0.72 -9.57 8.42
CA LEU A 82 1.81 -8.86 7.76
C LEU A 82 1.79 -7.36 8.08
N SER A 83 0.62 -6.74 8.08
CA SER A 83 0.49 -5.34 8.46
C SER A 83 0.92 -5.11 9.91
N GLY A 84 0.46 -5.95 10.84
CA GLY A 84 0.89 -5.90 12.23
C GLY A 84 2.40 -6.02 12.40
N LEU A 85 3.02 -6.99 11.73
CA LEU A 85 4.48 -7.20 11.77
C LEU A 85 5.24 -6.01 11.19
N ILE A 86 4.81 -5.42 10.07
CA ILE A 86 5.48 -4.28 9.45
C ILE A 86 5.39 -3.05 10.36
N PHE A 87 4.24 -2.80 11.00
CA PHE A 87 4.09 -1.70 11.95
C PHE A 87 5.05 -1.84 13.13
N VAL A 88 5.18 -3.05 13.70
CA VAL A 88 6.14 -3.33 14.78
C VAL A 88 7.57 -3.16 14.30
N SER A 89 7.91 -3.67 13.09
CA SER A 89 9.26 -3.58 12.55
C SER A 89 9.69 -2.13 12.36
N ILE A 90 8.82 -1.27 11.83
CA ILE A 90 9.13 0.16 11.66
C ILE A 90 9.28 0.85 13.01
N PHE A 91 8.41 0.57 13.98
CA PHE A 91 8.54 1.12 15.32
C PHE A 91 9.91 0.76 15.95
N TYR A 92 10.33 -0.49 15.78
CA TYR A 92 11.61 -0.98 16.25
C TYR A 92 12.79 -0.29 15.54
N LEU A 93 12.72 -0.16 14.21
CA LEU A 93 13.78 0.46 13.40
C LEU A 93 13.94 1.96 13.67
N MET A 94 12.86 2.67 13.99
CA MET A 94 12.89 4.08 14.40
C MET A 94 13.53 4.29 15.77
N LYS A 95 13.85 3.21 16.50
CA LYS A 95 14.49 3.27 17.83
C LYS A 95 13.78 4.22 18.79
N ILE A 96 12.45 4.20 18.80
CA ILE A 96 11.66 5.05 19.68
C ILE A 96 11.90 4.61 21.13
N ASP A 97 12.44 5.53 21.93
CA ASP A 97 12.66 5.27 23.34
C ASP A 97 11.33 5.31 24.10
N ILE A 98 10.90 4.14 24.56
CA ILE A 98 9.62 3.94 25.24
C ILE A 98 9.56 4.66 26.58
N TYR A 99 10.73 4.89 27.24
CA TYR A 99 10.82 5.54 28.53
C TYR A 99 10.93 7.06 28.43
N ASN A 100 11.36 7.57 27.26
CA ASN A 100 11.52 8.99 26.99
C ASN A 100 10.98 9.34 25.60
N ILE A 101 9.66 9.14 25.43
CA ILE A 101 8.98 9.34 24.14
C ILE A 101 8.94 10.82 23.80
N LYS A 102 9.59 11.19 22.70
CA LYS A 102 9.50 12.53 22.11
C LYS A 102 8.29 12.61 21.18
N ILE A 103 7.56 13.71 21.25
CA ILE A 103 6.38 13.95 20.40
C ILE A 103 6.73 13.91 18.90
N GLU A 104 7.93 14.34 18.54
CA GLU A 104 8.46 14.31 17.18
C GLU A 104 8.54 12.88 16.62
N GLN A 105 9.10 11.94 17.42
CA GLN A 105 9.20 10.52 17.02
C GLN A 105 7.83 9.88 16.83
N VAL A 106 6.86 10.24 17.67
CA VAL A 106 5.48 9.76 17.52
C VAL A 106 4.85 10.32 16.24
N ALA A 107 5.06 11.61 15.96
CA ALA A 107 4.56 12.24 14.75
C ALA A 107 5.15 11.59 13.49
N GLU A 108 6.46 11.37 13.44
CA GLU A 108 7.13 10.67 12.35
C GLU A 108 6.57 9.25 12.14
N TYR A 109 6.39 8.52 13.25
CA TYR A 109 5.79 7.18 13.19
C TYR A 109 4.37 7.21 12.63
N CYS A 110 3.55 8.19 13.03
CA CYS A 110 2.22 8.38 12.48
C CYS A 110 2.26 8.68 10.97
N PHE A 111 3.16 9.55 10.52
CA PHE A 111 3.34 9.81 9.09
C PHE A 111 3.78 8.57 8.33
N MET A 112 4.69 7.78 8.89
CA MET A 112 5.11 6.52 8.30
C MET A 112 3.96 5.51 8.22
N ALA A 113 3.11 5.43 9.24
CA ALA A 113 1.90 4.58 9.23
C ALA A 113 0.89 5.00 8.14
N LEU A 114 0.68 6.31 7.95
CA LEU A 114 -0.15 6.85 6.87
C LEU A 114 0.45 6.55 5.49
N TYR A 115 1.76 6.69 5.35
CA TYR A 115 2.47 6.34 4.13
C TYR A 115 2.37 4.84 3.80
N LEU A 116 2.54 3.97 4.79
CA LEU A 116 2.35 2.53 4.60
C LEU A 116 0.93 2.20 4.15
N SER A 117 -0.09 2.88 4.70
CA SER A 117 -1.46 2.69 4.27
C SER A 117 -1.65 2.98 2.78
N PHE A 118 -1.01 4.04 2.28
CA PHE A 118 -0.97 4.37 0.86
C PHE A 118 -0.35 3.23 0.02
N LEU A 119 0.81 2.71 0.43
CA LEU A 119 1.48 1.62 -0.27
C LEU A 119 0.65 0.33 -0.28
N PHE A 120 0.08 -0.07 0.86
CA PHE A 120 -0.73 -1.29 0.98
C PHE A 120 -1.98 -1.23 0.10
N ILE A 121 -2.68 -0.09 0.09
CA ILE A 121 -3.89 0.07 -0.72
C ILE A 121 -3.55 0.02 -2.21
N ILE A 122 -2.51 0.73 -2.66
CA ILE A 122 -2.06 0.66 -4.07
C ILE A 122 -1.65 -0.75 -4.44
N ALA A 123 -0.81 -1.40 -3.62
CA ALA A 123 -0.36 -2.77 -3.87
C ALA A 123 -1.54 -3.73 -4.02
N GLY A 124 -2.53 -3.62 -3.14
CA GLY A 124 -3.72 -4.46 -3.17
C GLY A 124 -4.55 -4.26 -4.43
N ILE A 125 -4.84 -3.00 -4.79
CA ILE A 125 -5.63 -2.66 -5.99
C ILE A 125 -4.89 -3.08 -7.25
N ASP A 126 -3.60 -2.77 -7.38
CA ASP A 126 -2.81 -3.14 -8.54
C ASP A 126 -2.68 -4.66 -8.69
N LYS A 127 -2.52 -5.38 -7.57
CA LYS A 127 -2.49 -6.85 -7.57
C LYS A 127 -3.78 -7.47 -8.08
N GLU A 128 -4.94 -6.89 -7.74
CA GLU A 128 -6.24 -7.44 -8.14
C GLU A 128 -6.67 -6.98 -9.55
N GLN A 129 -6.51 -5.71 -9.86
CA GLN A 129 -7.12 -5.08 -11.04
C GLN A 129 -6.12 -4.48 -12.03
N ARG A 130 -4.83 -4.41 -11.68
CA ARG A 130 -3.82 -3.69 -12.48
C ARG A 130 -4.22 -2.24 -12.77
N LYS A 131 -4.63 -1.55 -11.72
CA LYS A 131 -5.05 -0.15 -11.79
C LYS A 131 -4.45 0.62 -10.63
N ILE A 132 -4.15 1.88 -10.86
CA ILE A 132 -3.82 2.85 -9.82
C ILE A 132 -4.98 3.85 -9.78
N GLU A 133 -5.71 3.84 -8.69
CA GLU A 133 -6.93 4.65 -8.55
C GLU A 133 -6.60 6.07 -8.10
N LYS A 134 -7.24 7.06 -8.74
CA LYS A 134 -7.02 8.48 -8.44
C LYS A 134 -7.26 8.85 -6.96
N PRO A 135 -8.31 8.36 -6.28
CA PRO A 135 -8.52 8.68 -4.87
C PRO A 135 -7.33 8.30 -3.97
N VAL A 136 -6.66 7.18 -4.27
CA VAL A 136 -5.48 6.75 -3.49
C VAL A 136 -4.28 7.65 -3.77
N LEU A 137 -4.07 8.06 -5.01
CA LEU A 137 -3.03 9.04 -5.35
C LEU A 137 -3.30 10.41 -4.71
N THR A 138 -4.56 10.86 -4.69
CA THR A 138 -4.95 12.11 -4.00
C THR A 138 -4.69 12.00 -2.50
N TYR A 139 -4.99 10.87 -1.88
CA TYR A 139 -4.63 10.61 -0.49
C TYR A 139 -3.11 10.68 -0.28
N GLY A 140 -2.32 10.02 -1.15
CA GLY A 140 -0.86 10.03 -1.08
C GLY A 140 -0.27 11.44 -1.16
N ILE A 141 -0.76 12.31 -2.07
CA ILE A 141 -0.24 13.67 -2.18
C ILE A 141 -0.66 14.56 -0.99
N ILE A 142 -1.87 14.38 -0.48
CA ILE A 142 -2.34 15.13 0.70
C ILE A 142 -1.44 14.84 1.91
N ILE A 143 -1.19 13.56 2.21
CA ILE A 143 -0.30 13.21 3.32
C ILE A 143 1.13 13.69 3.08
N SER A 144 1.61 13.69 1.82
CA SER A 144 2.93 14.20 1.45
C SER A 144 3.04 15.70 1.71
N ILE A 145 2.03 16.50 1.35
CA ILE A 145 2.03 17.94 1.59
C ILE A 145 2.05 18.24 3.10
N ILE A 146 1.25 17.52 3.88
CA ILE A 146 1.22 17.68 5.34
C ILE A 146 2.57 17.30 5.95
N TYR A 147 3.18 16.21 5.46
CA TYR A 147 4.50 15.76 5.92
C TYR A 147 5.60 16.76 5.57
N ILE A 148 5.61 17.33 4.37
CA ILE A 148 6.54 18.38 3.96
C ILE A 148 6.38 19.60 4.88
N ALA A 149 5.16 20.04 5.16
CA ALA A 149 4.91 21.14 6.08
C ALA A 149 5.48 20.85 7.48
N TYR A 150 5.28 19.63 7.99
CA TYR A 150 5.87 19.17 9.25
C TYR A 150 7.40 19.26 9.22
N LEU A 151 8.06 18.71 8.21
CA LEU A 151 9.52 18.73 8.07
C LEU A 151 10.08 20.15 7.99
N CYS A 152 9.39 21.06 7.28
CA CYS A 152 9.83 22.44 7.17
C CYS A 152 9.69 23.23 8.49
N ILE A 153 8.64 22.96 9.26
CA ILE A 153 8.36 23.68 10.52
C ILE A 153 9.21 23.13 11.67
N VAL A 154 9.27 21.81 11.81
CA VAL A 154 9.90 21.14 12.97
C VAL A 154 11.38 20.89 12.71
N GLU A 155 11.74 20.29 11.59
CA GLU A 155 13.11 19.88 11.27
C GLU A 155 13.91 20.94 10.50
N LYS A 156 13.27 22.07 10.13
CA LYS A 156 13.89 23.14 9.31
C LYS A 156 14.48 22.60 8.00
N ALA A 157 13.83 21.60 7.42
CA ALA A 157 14.26 20.98 6.19
C ALA A 157 14.25 21.96 5.00
N ASN A 158 15.13 21.74 4.03
CA ASN A 158 15.22 22.58 2.85
C ASN A 158 13.98 22.42 1.95
N ILE A 159 13.13 23.43 1.91
CA ILE A 159 11.88 23.44 1.15
C ILE A 159 12.09 23.27 -0.36
N TYR A 160 13.20 23.78 -0.92
CA TYR A 160 13.43 23.78 -2.39
C TYR A 160 13.43 22.37 -2.97
N ARG A 161 13.97 21.40 -2.26
CA ARG A 161 13.96 19.99 -2.66
C ARG A 161 12.52 19.48 -2.86
N TYR A 162 11.64 19.73 -1.90
CA TYR A 162 10.26 19.28 -1.93
C TYR A 162 9.41 20.01 -2.96
N VAL A 163 9.69 21.30 -3.20
CA VAL A 163 9.06 22.08 -4.26
C VAL A 163 9.31 21.46 -5.62
N ILE A 164 10.53 20.99 -5.89
CA ILE A 164 10.86 20.31 -7.14
C ILE A 164 9.97 19.06 -7.32
N TYR A 165 9.82 18.22 -6.29
CA TYR A 165 8.96 17.04 -6.35
C TYR A 165 7.49 17.40 -6.61
N LEU A 166 6.97 18.44 -5.95
CA LEU A 166 5.61 18.91 -6.16
C LEU A 166 5.38 19.46 -7.58
N VAL A 167 6.36 20.20 -8.13
CA VAL A 167 6.31 20.66 -9.53
C VAL A 167 6.24 19.48 -10.50
N PHE A 168 7.10 18.46 -10.34
CA PHE A 168 7.04 17.25 -11.16
C PHE A 168 5.69 16.51 -11.00
N TYR A 169 5.15 16.45 -9.78
CA TYR A 169 3.84 15.86 -9.54
C TYR A 169 2.74 16.56 -10.33
N VAL A 170 2.70 17.90 -10.28
CA VAL A 170 1.74 18.72 -11.02
C VAL A 170 1.91 18.57 -12.54
N LEU A 171 3.14 18.56 -13.05
CA LEU A 171 3.42 18.34 -14.46
C LEU A 171 2.86 16.99 -14.95
N ILE A 172 3.06 15.92 -14.20
CA ILE A 172 2.53 14.60 -14.55
C ILE A 172 0.99 14.59 -14.51
N LEU A 173 0.37 15.28 -13.54
CA LEU A 173 -1.09 15.43 -13.51
C LEU A 173 -1.62 16.18 -14.73
N ILE A 174 -0.96 17.25 -15.15
CA ILE A 174 -1.31 18.00 -16.37
C ILE A 174 -1.21 17.08 -17.60
N LEU A 175 -0.10 16.34 -17.73
CA LEU A 175 0.08 15.37 -18.79
C LEU A 175 -1.00 14.27 -18.76
N ASP A 176 -1.41 13.79 -17.58
CA ASP A 176 -2.50 12.82 -17.44
C ASP A 176 -3.84 13.40 -17.92
N THR A 177 -4.12 14.66 -17.63
CA THR A 177 -5.35 15.33 -18.07
C THR A 177 -5.38 15.59 -19.58
N ILE A 178 -4.25 15.97 -20.18
CA ILE A 178 -4.13 16.20 -21.64
C ILE A 178 -4.22 14.89 -22.41
N SER A 179 -3.61 13.82 -21.89
CA SER A 179 -3.59 12.48 -22.51
C SER A 179 -4.93 11.75 -22.41
N LEU A 180 -5.97 12.36 -21.86
CA LEU A 180 -7.21 11.75 -21.37
C LEU A 180 -8.05 10.99 -22.38
N LYS A 181 -7.81 11.07 -23.69
CA LYS A 181 -8.70 10.45 -24.66
C LYS A 181 -8.16 9.22 -25.40
N LYS A 182 -6.87 8.94 -25.37
CA LYS A 182 -6.31 7.95 -26.31
C LYS A 182 -5.69 6.66 -25.73
N TYR A 183 -5.19 6.64 -24.48
CA TYR A 183 -4.41 5.47 -24.01
C TYR A 183 -4.63 5.12 -22.54
N ALA A 184 -5.38 4.06 -22.22
CA ALA A 184 -5.47 3.46 -20.88
C ALA A 184 -4.10 3.02 -20.33
N LYS A 185 -3.12 2.73 -21.19
CA LYS A 185 -1.73 2.40 -20.84
C LYS A 185 -0.99 3.62 -20.28
N SER A 186 -1.25 4.82 -20.78
CA SER A 186 -0.66 6.07 -20.29
C SER A 186 -1.08 6.34 -18.83
N LYS A 187 -2.35 6.18 -18.49
CA LYS A 187 -2.85 6.40 -17.12
C LYS A 187 -2.19 5.52 -16.07
N TYR A 188 -1.92 4.27 -16.39
CA TYR A 188 -1.23 3.36 -15.48
C TYR A 188 0.21 3.80 -15.23
N ILE A 189 0.93 4.19 -16.30
CA ILE A 189 2.32 4.66 -16.20
C ILE A 189 2.39 5.97 -15.43
N ASN A 190 1.51 6.93 -15.73
CA ASN A 190 1.44 8.20 -15.00
C ASN A 190 1.15 7.97 -13.51
N GLY A 191 0.25 7.05 -13.18
CA GLY A 191 -0.02 6.65 -11.80
C GLY A 191 1.22 6.10 -11.09
N ILE A 192 2.04 5.30 -11.77
CA ILE A 192 3.31 4.80 -11.23
C ILE A 192 4.31 5.93 -11.00
N LEU A 193 4.43 6.88 -11.94
CA LEU A 193 5.31 8.03 -11.77
C LEU A 193 4.89 8.90 -10.59
N LEU A 194 3.60 9.15 -10.43
CA LEU A 194 3.06 9.88 -9.28
C LEU A 194 3.35 9.15 -7.95
N MET A 195 3.22 7.83 -7.94
CA MET A 195 3.56 6.99 -6.80
C MET A 195 5.05 7.09 -6.44
N ILE A 196 5.95 7.08 -7.43
CA ILE A 196 7.40 7.22 -7.20
C ILE A 196 7.72 8.57 -6.54
N ILE A 197 7.04 9.65 -6.92
CA ILE A 197 7.23 10.96 -6.28
C ILE A 197 6.80 10.92 -4.81
N VAL A 198 5.66 10.32 -4.49
CA VAL A 198 5.23 10.15 -3.09
C VAL A 198 6.27 9.34 -2.30
N ILE A 199 6.77 8.25 -2.87
CA ILE A 199 7.85 7.44 -2.27
C ILE A 199 9.08 8.31 -1.99
N ALA A 200 9.54 9.12 -2.97
CA ALA A 200 10.71 9.98 -2.82
C ALA A 200 10.56 11.04 -1.71
N ILE A 201 9.35 11.55 -1.50
CA ILE A 201 9.07 12.51 -0.44
C ILE A 201 9.23 11.85 0.95
N PHE A 202 8.71 10.63 1.14
CA PHE A 202 8.74 9.96 2.44
C PHE A 202 10.06 9.26 2.74
N THR A 203 10.70 8.64 1.75
CA THR A 203 11.87 7.78 1.98
C THR A 203 13.19 8.38 1.49
N GLY A 204 13.12 9.52 0.82
CA GLY A 204 14.29 10.17 0.23
C GLY A 204 14.80 9.49 -1.04
N GLU A 205 15.79 10.14 -1.69
CA GLU A 205 16.25 9.75 -3.02
C GLU A 205 16.98 8.40 -3.02
N TYR A 206 17.82 8.16 -2.01
CA TYR A 206 18.62 6.93 -1.93
C TYR A 206 17.74 5.68 -1.85
N VAL A 207 16.78 5.67 -0.94
CA VAL A 207 15.84 4.55 -0.79
C VAL A 207 14.96 4.41 -2.03
N THR A 208 14.55 5.53 -2.64
CA THR A 208 13.76 5.53 -3.87
C THR A 208 14.51 4.91 -5.04
N ILE A 209 15.78 5.27 -5.24
CA ILE A 209 16.63 4.69 -6.30
C ILE A 209 16.80 3.18 -6.09
N ASN A 210 17.10 2.75 -4.87
CA ASN A 210 17.19 1.34 -4.53
C ASN A 210 15.86 0.60 -4.78
N THR A 211 14.75 1.21 -4.39
CA THR A 211 13.40 0.67 -4.66
C THR A 211 13.15 0.46 -6.15
N ILE A 212 13.49 1.45 -6.98
CA ILE A 212 13.36 1.35 -8.45
C ILE A 212 14.27 0.26 -9.00
N ALA A 213 15.53 0.17 -8.53
CA ALA A 213 16.48 -0.85 -8.96
C ALA A 213 15.98 -2.26 -8.62
N PHE A 214 15.56 -2.51 -7.38
CA PHE A 214 14.99 -3.80 -6.98
C PHE A 214 13.68 -4.12 -7.69
N THR A 215 12.84 -3.12 -7.93
CA THR A 215 11.61 -3.31 -8.71
C THR A 215 11.92 -3.71 -10.15
N SER A 216 12.89 -3.06 -10.79
CA SER A 216 13.29 -3.40 -12.16
C SER A 216 13.86 -4.82 -12.24
N LEU A 217 14.63 -5.25 -11.24
CA LEU A 217 15.16 -6.60 -11.14
C LEU A 217 14.03 -7.64 -10.97
N THR A 218 13.08 -7.40 -10.05
CA THR A 218 11.95 -8.32 -9.83
C THR A 218 11.06 -8.44 -11.08
N VAL A 219 10.83 -7.33 -11.77
CA VAL A 219 10.10 -7.30 -13.04
C VAL A 219 10.86 -8.07 -14.14
N ALA A 220 12.17 -7.88 -14.25
CA ALA A 220 12.99 -8.62 -15.20
C ALA A 220 12.95 -10.13 -14.95
N ILE A 221 13.08 -10.56 -13.68
CA ILE A 221 12.97 -11.97 -13.28
C ILE A 221 11.57 -12.52 -13.64
N TYR A 222 10.50 -11.76 -13.34
CA TYR A 222 9.13 -12.16 -13.69
C TYR A 222 8.97 -12.40 -15.20
N ILE A 223 9.47 -11.47 -16.02
CA ILE A 223 9.42 -11.59 -17.49
C ILE A 223 10.24 -12.80 -17.97
N LEU A 224 11.43 -12.99 -17.44
CA LEU A 224 12.32 -14.11 -17.79
C LEU A 224 11.65 -15.45 -17.46
N LEU A 225 11.12 -15.61 -16.25
CA LEU A 225 10.44 -16.84 -15.84
C LEU A 225 9.22 -17.16 -16.71
N ASN A 226 8.43 -16.15 -17.09
CA ASN A 226 7.31 -16.35 -18.01
C ASN A 226 7.76 -16.72 -19.43
N LYS A 227 8.85 -16.14 -19.94
CA LYS A 227 9.43 -16.53 -21.24
C LYS A 227 9.99 -17.95 -21.22
N LEU A 228 10.65 -18.36 -20.14
CA LEU A 228 11.14 -19.73 -19.99
C LEU A 228 9.97 -20.74 -19.95
N LYS A 229 8.90 -20.44 -19.22
CA LYS A 229 7.67 -21.26 -19.22
C LYS A 229 7.03 -21.33 -20.63
N GLN A 230 7.02 -20.22 -21.36
CA GLN A 230 6.49 -20.16 -22.73
C GLN A 230 7.30 -21.06 -23.68
N ARG A 231 8.65 -21.08 -23.56
CA ARG A 231 9.48 -21.99 -24.36
C ARG A 231 9.23 -23.46 -24.04
N ARG A 232 8.95 -23.79 -22.77
CA ARG A 232 8.70 -25.17 -22.32
C ARG A 232 7.30 -25.68 -22.70
N ASN A 233 6.28 -24.82 -22.71
CA ASN A 233 4.87 -25.15 -23.03
C ASN A 233 4.37 -24.25 -24.16
N LYS A 234 4.17 -24.80 -25.38
CA LYS A 234 3.68 -24.09 -26.56
C LYS A 234 2.30 -23.39 -26.41
N SER A 235 1.57 -23.64 -25.32
CA SER A 235 0.22 -23.12 -25.07
C SER A 235 0.17 -21.88 -24.16
N LEU A 236 1.31 -21.31 -23.75
CA LEU A 236 1.37 -20.22 -22.77
C LEU A 236 1.40 -18.83 -23.42
N LYS A 237 1.00 -17.85 -22.61
CA LYS A 237 0.80 -16.41 -22.87
C LYS A 237 1.79 -15.81 -23.87
N THR A 238 1.29 -15.05 -24.82
CA THR A 238 2.11 -14.24 -25.73
C THR A 238 2.87 -13.15 -24.96
N ASP A 239 3.99 -12.64 -25.49
CA ASP A 239 4.76 -11.53 -24.89
C ASP A 239 3.86 -10.33 -24.56
N LYS A 240 2.91 -10.00 -25.45
CA LYS A 240 1.94 -8.94 -25.22
C LYS A 240 1.07 -9.18 -23.97
N GLN A 241 0.76 -10.43 -23.67
CA GLN A 241 -0.05 -10.81 -22.51
C GLN A 241 0.76 -10.78 -21.22
N ILE A 242 2.06 -11.15 -21.25
CA ILE A 242 2.98 -11.03 -20.12
C ILE A 242 3.07 -9.56 -19.67
N TRP A 243 3.26 -8.63 -20.61
CA TRP A 243 3.27 -7.20 -20.31
C TRP A 243 1.93 -6.68 -19.80
N LYS A 244 0.80 -7.25 -20.31
CA LYS A 244 -0.54 -6.87 -19.85
C LYS A 244 -0.85 -7.34 -18.44
N ASP A 245 -0.22 -8.42 -17.98
CA ASP A 245 -0.43 -8.99 -16.64
C ASP A 245 0.55 -8.42 -15.59
N LEU A 246 1.54 -7.62 -16.01
CA LEU A 246 2.56 -7.06 -15.13
C LEU A 246 1.98 -5.98 -14.21
N LYS A 247 2.18 -6.12 -12.92
CA LYS A 247 1.65 -5.28 -11.82
C LYS A 247 2.78 -4.49 -11.17
N ILE A 248 3.21 -3.42 -11.82
CA ILE A 248 4.41 -2.66 -11.42
C ILE A 248 4.17 -1.95 -10.07
N GLY A 249 3.00 -1.39 -9.83
CA GLY A 249 2.68 -0.72 -8.58
C GLY A 249 2.73 -1.67 -7.37
N PHE A 250 2.29 -2.92 -7.55
CA PHE A 250 2.42 -3.96 -6.52
C PHE A 250 3.89 -4.27 -6.20
N TYR A 251 4.72 -4.49 -7.22
CA TYR A 251 6.15 -4.75 -7.00
C TYR A 251 6.85 -3.55 -6.39
N LEU A 252 6.56 -2.34 -6.86
CA LEU A 252 7.13 -1.11 -6.34
C LEU A 252 6.80 -0.89 -4.85
N SER A 253 5.56 -1.16 -4.44
CA SER A 253 5.16 -1.07 -3.03
C SER A 253 5.91 -2.06 -2.15
N ILE A 254 5.99 -3.33 -2.57
CA ILE A 254 6.67 -4.37 -1.78
C ILE A 254 8.16 -4.09 -1.67
N THR A 255 8.82 -3.77 -2.79
CA THR A 255 10.25 -3.47 -2.78
C THR A 255 10.58 -2.24 -1.95
N ASN A 256 9.71 -1.22 -1.95
CA ASN A 256 9.90 -0.05 -1.09
C ASN A 256 9.79 -0.42 0.40
N VAL A 257 8.79 -1.19 0.80
CA VAL A 257 8.70 -1.67 2.19
C VAL A 257 9.94 -2.46 2.58
N LEU A 258 10.42 -3.35 1.71
CA LEU A 258 11.65 -4.14 1.95
C LEU A 258 12.93 -3.29 2.00
N THR A 259 12.97 -2.16 1.31
CA THR A 259 14.14 -1.25 1.35
C THR A 259 14.13 -0.31 2.56
N ILE A 260 12.98 -0.14 3.21
CA ILE A 260 12.84 0.60 4.46
C ILE A 260 13.18 -0.30 5.66
N LEU A 261 12.76 -1.57 5.61
CA LEU A 261 13.06 -2.60 6.64
C LEU A 261 14.51 -3.07 6.58
#